data_b1b1ec78e38d3ae8856f8b233ec30bc6
#
_entry.id   b1b1ec78e38d3ae8856f8b233ec30bc6
#
_cell.length_a   1.000
_cell.length_b   1.000
_cell.length_c   1.000
_cell.angle_alpha   90.00
_cell.angle_beta   90.00
_cell.angle_gamma   90.00
#
_symmetry.space_group_name_H-M   'P 1'
#
loop_
_entity.id
_entity.type
_entity.pdbx_description
1 polymer ?
#
loop_
_entity_poly.entity_id
_entity_poly.type
_entity_poly.pdbx_seq_one_letter_code
_entity_poly.pdbx_strand_id
1 'polypeptide(L)'
;FLAGYSGLLDAISFVFVVVSLAGFALTASFSKASLTIVVDLAYPVGLLGSLLGWIIMLTNQSDPKAIGPAIAISFLTVLYAAVIHGLASGRSRDLSEIDSTLVKKLLGSFIFVGLVLWVMDSGAGIGAFIDLNTVVLFVLSLVFFVIFDRVSGDTSKTGWGVRFLGIGLLGFLIGITMMFANINDPKAIGPAVALAFLSLLYALFLLCMGRIWFPSQTLDSE
;
A
#
# COMPACT_ATOMS: atom_id res chain seq x y z
N PHE A 1 -7.27 26.36 -21.29
CA PHE A 1 -6.40 26.02 -20.17
C PHE A 1 -7.19 25.57 -18.90
N LEU A 2 -8.33 26.18 -18.58
CA LEU A 2 -9.12 25.87 -17.39
C LEU A 2 -9.92 24.54 -17.47
N ALA A 3 -10.27 24.08 -18.68
CA ALA A 3 -10.99 22.79 -18.86
C ALA A 3 -10.13 21.56 -18.58
N GLY A 4 -8.80 21.69 -18.48
CA GLY A 4 -7.88 20.58 -18.19
C GLY A 4 -7.73 20.26 -16.71
N TYR A 5 -8.08 21.17 -15.79
CA TYR A 5 -7.88 20.96 -14.36
C TYR A 5 -8.92 20.04 -13.70
N SER A 6 -10.09 19.85 -14.33
CA SER A 6 -11.09 18.89 -13.84
C SER A 6 -10.56 17.43 -13.82
N GLY A 7 -9.62 17.10 -14.72
CA GLY A 7 -8.97 15.79 -14.76
C GLY A 7 -7.94 15.56 -13.65
N LEU A 8 -7.52 16.61 -12.92
CA LEU A 8 -6.62 16.49 -11.77
C LEU A 8 -7.37 16.35 -10.44
N LEU A 9 -8.70 16.37 -10.45
CA LEU A 9 -9.54 16.26 -9.28
C LEU A 9 -10.41 15.00 -9.41
N ASP A 10 -9.91 13.90 -8.88
CA ASP A 10 -10.69 12.68 -8.69
C ASP A 10 -11.03 12.51 -7.21
N ALA A 11 -12.33 12.50 -6.92
CA ALA A 11 -12.82 12.44 -5.54
C ALA A 11 -12.43 11.13 -4.84
N ILE A 12 -12.41 10.00 -5.57
CA ILE A 12 -12.08 8.69 -5.01
C ILE A 12 -10.61 8.66 -4.58
N SER A 13 -9.70 9.07 -5.47
CA SER A 13 -8.26 9.13 -5.20
C SER A 13 -7.94 10.10 -4.06
N PHE A 14 -8.57 11.27 -4.05
CA PHE A 14 -8.36 12.28 -3.02
C PHE A 14 -8.84 11.79 -1.65
N VAL A 15 -10.07 11.29 -1.57
CA VAL A 15 -10.65 10.73 -0.32
C VAL A 15 -9.80 9.57 0.18
N PHE A 16 -9.40 8.66 -0.71
CA PHE A 16 -8.56 7.53 -0.34
C PHE A 16 -7.26 7.96 0.34
N VAL A 17 -6.49 8.87 -0.27
CA VAL A 17 -5.20 9.30 0.28
C VAL A 17 -5.39 10.12 1.55
N VAL A 18 -6.26 11.13 1.52
CA VAL A 18 -6.44 12.05 2.66
C VAL A 18 -7.03 11.34 3.87
N VAL A 19 -8.08 10.54 3.69
CA VAL A 19 -8.74 9.86 4.83
C VAL A 19 -7.87 8.72 5.37
N SER A 20 -7.11 8.02 4.52
CA SER A 20 -6.11 7.04 4.99
C SER A 20 -5.05 7.71 5.88
N LEU A 21 -4.45 8.81 5.41
CA LEU A 21 -3.43 9.53 6.18
C LEU A 21 -4.00 10.19 7.44
N ALA A 22 -5.22 10.70 7.39
CA ALA A 22 -5.93 11.21 8.58
C ALA A 22 -6.20 10.09 9.61
N GLY A 23 -6.60 8.90 9.15
CA GLY A 23 -6.74 7.71 10.00
C GLY A 23 -5.43 7.33 10.70
N PHE A 24 -4.31 7.41 10.00
CA PHE A 24 -2.99 7.20 10.59
C PHE A 24 -2.60 8.33 11.57
N ALA A 25 -2.86 9.58 11.22
CA ALA A 25 -2.62 10.72 12.11
C ALA A 25 -3.44 10.64 13.42
N LEU A 26 -4.65 10.09 13.36
CA LEU A 26 -5.50 9.85 14.51
C LEU A 26 -4.83 8.91 15.53
N THR A 27 -4.05 7.93 15.10
CA THR A 27 -3.34 7.02 16.01
C THR A 27 -2.35 7.75 16.91
N ALA A 28 -1.79 8.86 16.46
CA ALA A 28 -0.92 9.76 17.23
C ALA A 28 -1.66 10.98 17.79
N SER A 29 -2.99 10.95 17.89
CA SER A 29 -3.81 12.00 18.50
C SER A 29 -3.67 13.39 17.85
N PHE A 30 -3.38 13.45 16.55
CA PHE A 30 -3.08 14.69 15.82
C PHE A 30 -1.98 15.53 16.47
N SER A 31 -1.02 14.89 17.16
CA SER A 31 0.15 15.52 17.74
C SER A 31 1.21 15.84 16.67
N LYS A 32 2.34 16.45 17.08
CA LYS A 32 3.47 16.64 16.16
C LYS A 32 4.01 15.33 15.59
N ALA A 33 3.95 14.23 16.36
CA ALA A 33 4.30 12.89 15.90
C ALA A 33 3.40 12.40 14.74
N SER A 34 2.17 12.90 14.63
CA SER A 34 1.28 12.61 13.51
C SER A 34 1.85 13.06 12.16
N LEU A 35 2.58 14.18 12.13
CA LEU A 35 3.23 14.65 10.89
C LEU A 35 4.32 13.68 10.43
N THR A 36 5.07 13.11 11.35
CA THR A 36 6.07 12.09 11.04
C THR A 36 5.42 10.86 10.41
N ILE A 37 4.31 10.36 11.00
CA ILE A 37 3.54 9.25 10.44
C ILE A 37 3.01 9.58 9.05
N VAL A 38 2.45 10.77 8.85
CA VAL A 38 1.93 11.21 7.55
C VAL A 38 3.04 11.26 6.51
N VAL A 39 4.22 11.81 6.84
CA VAL A 39 5.37 11.86 5.94
C VAL A 39 5.84 10.45 5.57
N ASP A 40 5.98 9.56 6.55
CA ASP A 40 6.48 8.19 6.35
C ASP A 40 5.50 7.33 5.52
N LEU A 41 4.19 7.54 5.68
CA LEU A 41 3.16 6.73 5.04
C LEU A 41 2.57 7.35 3.77
N ALA A 42 2.87 8.61 3.46
CA ALA A 42 2.30 9.26 2.27
C ALA A 42 2.60 8.45 0.99
N TYR A 43 3.85 8.16 0.70
CA TYR A 43 4.22 7.36 -0.48
C TYR A 43 3.69 5.92 -0.44
N PRO A 44 3.82 5.15 0.65
CA PRO A 44 3.21 3.82 0.74
C PRO A 44 1.70 3.81 0.44
N VAL A 45 0.95 4.77 0.98
CA VAL A 45 -0.50 4.91 0.72
C VAL A 45 -0.77 5.28 -0.73
N GLY A 46 -0.02 6.25 -1.29
CA GLY A 46 -0.15 6.64 -2.69
C GLY A 46 0.15 5.50 -3.66
N LEU A 47 1.23 4.75 -3.42
CA LEU A 47 1.60 3.58 -4.22
C LEU A 47 0.57 2.46 -4.09
N LEU A 48 0.01 2.23 -2.90
CA LEU A 48 -1.06 1.25 -2.70
C LEU A 48 -2.30 1.64 -3.53
N GLY A 49 -2.73 2.89 -3.48
CA GLY A 49 -3.82 3.39 -4.32
C GLY A 49 -3.52 3.29 -5.82
N SER A 50 -2.28 3.52 -6.22
CA SER A 50 -1.83 3.32 -7.60
C SER A 50 -1.97 1.86 -8.05
N LEU A 51 -1.56 0.90 -7.23
CA LEU A 51 -1.71 -0.53 -7.53
C LEU A 51 -3.17 -0.95 -7.59
N LEU A 52 -4.02 -0.42 -6.70
CA LEU A 52 -5.47 -0.64 -6.78
C LEU A 52 -6.00 -0.20 -8.15
N GLY A 53 -5.65 1.01 -8.60
CA GLY A 53 -6.05 1.51 -9.91
C GLY A 53 -5.55 0.67 -11.07
N TRP A 54 -4.29 0.21 -11.04
CA TRP A 54 -3.75 -0.70 -12.07
C TRP A 54 -4.48 -2.03 -12.12
N ILE A 55 -4.79 -2.65 -10.96
CA ILE A 55 -5.54 -3.92 -10.92
C ILE A 55 -6.96 -3.71 -11.43
N ILE A 56 -7.64 -2.62 -11.04
CA ILE A 56 -8.97 -2.26 -11.56
C ILE A 56 -8.94 -2.10 -13.08
N MET A 57 -7.92 -1.43 -13.64
CA MET A 57 -7.75 -1.28 -15.08
C MET A 57 -7.59 -2.65 -15.75
N LEU A 58 -6.74 -3.52 -15.21
CA LEU A 58 -6.47 -4.83 -15.78
C LEU A 58 -7.70 -5.77 -15.75
N THR A 59 -8.53 -5.67 -14.73
CA THR A 59 -9.77 -6.46 -14.64
C THR A 59 -10.88 -5.95 -15.56
N ASN A 60 -10.87 -4.67 -15.92
CA ASN A 60 -11.89 -4.04 -16.77
C ASN A 60 -11.40 -3.75 -18.20
N GLN A 61 -10.44 -4.50 -18.72
CA GLN A 61 -9.86 -4.28 -20.06
C GLN A 61 -10.88 -4.35 -21.21
N SER A 62 -11.97 -5.08 -21.03
CA SER A 62 -13.04 -5.18 -22.03
C SER A 62 -13.98 -3.97 -22.07
N ASP A 63 -13.94 -3.09 -21.07
CA ASP A 63 -14.71 -1.86 -21.01
C ASP A 63 -13.81 -0.61 -21.14
N PRO A 64 -13.71 -0.01 -22.33
CA PRO A 64 -12.89 1.19 -22.54
C PRO A 64 -13.27 2.37 -21.67
N LYS A 65 -14.53 2.42 -21.19
CA LYS A 65 -15.00 3.52 -20.32
C LYS A 65 -14.47 3.40 -18.90
N ALA A 66 -14.16 2.18 -18.43
CA ALA A 66 -13.60 1.92 -17.11
C ALA A 66 -12.08 2.16 -17.06
N ILE A 67 -11.38 2.04 -18.20
CA ILE A 67 -9.91 2.18 -18.27
C ILE A 67 -9.45 3.58 -17.85
N GLY A 68 -10.08 4.63 -18.38
CA GLY A 68 -9.69 6.00 -18.09
C GLY A 68 -9.75 6.37 -16.61
N PRO A 69 -10.88 6.17 -15.92
CA PRO A 69 -10.99 6.38 -14.48
C PRO A 69 -9.98 5.55 -13.67
N ALA A 70 -9.75 4.28 -14.01
CA ALA A 70 -8.80 3.43 -13.31
C ALA A 70 -7.35 3.93 -13.44
N ILE A 71 -6.95 4.38 -14.62
CA ILE A 71 -5.65 5.03 -14.83
C ILE A 71 -5.55 6.34 -14.02
N ALA A 72 -6.62 7.13 -14.00
CA ALA A 72 -6.65 8.36 -13.20
C ALA A 72 -6.42 8.07 -11.72
N ILE A 73 -7.10 7.07 -11.14
CA ILE A 73 -6.88 6.63 -9.76
C ILE A 73 -5.41 6.27 -9.53
N SER A 74 -4.80 5.53 -10.46
CA SER A 74 -3.40 5.09 -10.34
C SER A 74 -2.41 6.24 -10.21
N PHE A 75 -2.54 7.28 -11.02
CA PHE A 75 -1.61 8.40 -11.02
C PHE A 75 -1.95 9.47 -9.98
N LEU A 76 -3.23 9.76 -9.77
CA LEU A 76 -3.67 10.82 -8.86
C LEU A 76 -3.41 10.47 -7.39
N THR A 77 -3.52 9.21 -7.00
CA THR A 77 -3.17 8.79 -5.64
C THR A 77 -1.71 9.05 -5.32
N VAL A 78 -0.79 8.76 -6.25
CA VAL A 78 0.64 9.07 -6.08
C VAL A 78 0.88 10.58 -6.10
N LEU A 79 0.21 11.31 -6.97
CA LEU A 79 0.32 12.77 -7.05
C LEU A 79 -0.09 13.43 -5.72
N TYR A 80 -1.27 13.07 -5.18
CA TYR A 80 -1.75 13.61 -3.91
C TYR A 80 -0.83 13.23 -2.75
N ALA A 81 -0.35 11.99 -2.73
CA ALA A 81 0.61 11.54 -1.74
C ALA A 81 1.92 12.34 -1.80
N ALA A 82 2.44 12.60 -3.00
CA ALA A 82 3.64 13.40 -3.20
C ALA A 82 3.46 14.87 -2.75
N VAL A 83 2.31 15.47 -3.04
CA VAL A 83 1.98 16.83 -2.58
C VAL A 83 1.91 16.87 -1.06
N ILE A 84 1.20 15.94 -0.43
CA ILE A 84 1.07 15.86 1.04
C ILE A 84 2.44 15.64 1.67
N HIS A 85 3.23 14.70 1.13
CA HIS A 85 4.60 14.44 1.61
C HIS A 85 5.45 15.72 1.51
N GLY A 86 5.45 16.42 0.38
CA GLY A 86 6.21 17.65 0.17
C GLY A 86 5.82 18.76 1.14
N LEU A 87 4.52 18.94 1.40
CA LEU A 87 4.02 19.93 2.34
C LEU A 87 4.33 19.60 3.82
N ALA A 88 4.35 18.31 4.16
CA ALA A 88 4.58 17.85 5.52
C ALA A 88 6.07 17.69 5.85
N SER A 89 6.92 17.31 4.89
CA SER A 89 8.34 16.99 5.09
C SER A 89 9.20 18.18 5.51
N GLY A 90 8.77 19.41 5.21
CA GLY A 90 9.49 20.64 5.62
C GLY A 90 9.37 20.98 7.09
N ARG A 91 8.60 20.23 7.89
CA ARG A 91 8.41 20.44 9.31
C ARG A 91 9.33 19.51 10.12
N SER A 92 9.78 20.00 11.31
CA SER A 92 10.62 19.20 12.19
C SER A 92 9.91 17.90 12.57
N ARG A 93 10.59 16.76 12.36
CA ARG A 93 10.11 15.45 12.79
C ARG A 93 10.17 15.37 14.31
N ASP A 94 9.05 15.08 14.92
CA ASP A 94 8.99 14.77 16.34
C ASP A 94 9.08 13.27 16.52
N LEU A 95 10.20 12.83 17.10
CA LEU A 95 10.50 11.41 17.34
C LEU A 95 10.03 10.97 18.72
N SER A 96 9.25 11.80 19.43
CA SER A 96 8.65 11.42 20.71
C SER A 96 7.84 10.12 20.55
N GLU A 97 7.88 9.28 21.59
CA GLU A 97 7.09 8.05 21.61
C GLU A 97 5.62 8.35 21.35
N ILE A 98 5.07 7.63 20.35
CA ILE A 98 3.67 7.75 19.98
C ILE A 98 2.85 7.01 21.03
N ASP A 99 2.35 7.74 22.03
CA ASP A 99 1.39 7.19 23.00
C ASP A 99 0.03 7.01 22.33
N SER A 100 -0.14 5.85 21.71
CA SER A 100 -1.39 5.49 21.05
C SER A 100 -2.13 4.41 21.82
N THR A 101 -3.33 4.74 22.28
CA THR A 101 -4.22 3.77 22.92
C THR A 101 -4.67 2.71 21.91
N LEU A 102 -4.96 1.50 22.40
CA LEU A 102 -5.47 0.39 21.57
C LEU A 102 -6.69 0.82 20.73
N VAL A 103 -7.59 1.60 21.31
CA VAL A 103 -8.79 2.09 20.64
C VAL A 103 -8.44 2.94 19.40
N LYS A 104 -7.45 3.83 19.49
CA LYS A 104 -7.01 4.66 18.36
C LYS A 104 -6.37 3.83 17.26
N LYS A 105 -5.55 2.85 17.63
CA LYS A 105 -4.96 1.90 16.68
C LYS A 105 -6.04 1.12 15.92
N LEU A 106 -7.03 0.58 16.64
CA LEU A 106 -8.15 -0.13 16.04
C LEU A 106 -8.97 0.78 15.12
N LEU A 107 -9.27 2.01 15.53
CA LEU A 107 -10.03 2.95 14.74
C LEU A 107 -9.28 3.34 13.45
N GLY A 108 -7.99 3.69 13.55
CA GLY A 108 -7.15 3.99 12.38
C GLY A 108 -7.03 2.79 11.42
N SER A 109 -6.85 1.57 11.96
CA SER A 109 -6.86 0.35 11.17
C SER A 109 -8.21 0.11 10.47
N PHE A 110 -9.31 0.32 11.17
CA PHE A 110 -10.66 0.14 10.62
C PHE A 110 -10.95 1.12 9.49
N ILE A 111 -10.58 2.39 9.64
CA ILE A 111 -10.72 3.41 8.61
C ILE A 111 -9.92 3.00 7.37
N PHE A 112 -8.65 2.65 7.54
CA PHE A 112 -7.78 2.31 6.42
C PHE A 112 -8.24 1.03 5.69
N VAL A 113 -8.51 -0.05 6.43
CA VAL A 113 -9.02 -1.31 5.85
C VAL A 113 -10.36 -1.09 5.15
N GLY A 114 -11.28 -0.34 5.78
CA GLY A 114 -12.58 -0.03 5.21
C GLY A 114 -12.47 0.74 3.88
N LEU A 115 -11.55 1.70 3.79
CA LEU A 115 -11.29 2.43 2.54
C LEU A 115 -10.70 1.54 1.45
N VAL A 116 -9.72 0.70 1.80
CA VAL A 116 -9.12 -0.25 0.84
C VAL A 116 -10.20 -1.19 0.31
N LEU A 117 -11.00 -1.79 1.18
CA LEU A 117 -12.10 -2.68 0.79
C LEU A 117 -13.17 -1.95 -0.04
N TRP A 118 -13.49 -0.71 0.31
CA TRP A 118 -14.44 0.09 -0.45
C TRP A 118 -13.96 0.37 -1.88
N VAL A 119 -12.69 0.72 -2.06
CA VAL A 119 -12.11 0.94 -3.40
C VAL A 119 -12.04 -0.36 -4.19
N MET A 120 -11.66 -1.47 -3.55
CA MET A 120 -11.64 -2.80 -4.17
C MET A 120 -13.02 -3.21 -4.68
N ASP A 121 -14.03 -3.09 -3.84
CA ASP A 121 -15.40 -3.49 -4.17
C ASP A 121 -16.02 -2.63 -5.27
N SER A 122 -15.86 -1.30 -5.17
CA SER A 122 -16.41 -0.36 -6.14
C SER A 122 -15.72 -0.41 -7.51
N GLY A 123 -14.44 -0.86 -7.58
CA GLY A 123 -13.67 -0.85 -8.82
C GLY A 123 -13.74 -2.15 -9.64
N ALA A 124 -13.49 -3.29 -8.99
CA ALA A 124 -13.38 -4.59 -9.68
C ALA A 124 -14.00 -5.75 -8.91
N GLY A 125 -14.55 -5.46 -7.71
CA GLY A 125 -14.98 -6.47 -6.75
C GLY A 125 -13.79 -7.07 -5.98
N ILE A 126 -14.01 -7.41 -4.70
CA ILE A 126 -12.97 -7.90 -3.79
C ILE A 126 -12.27 -9.15 -4.33
N GLY A 127 -12.99 -10.01 -5.07
CA GLY A 127 -12.44 -11.25 -5.64
C GLY A 127 -11.28 -11.04 -6.59
N ALA A 128 -11.21 -9.90 -7.30
CA ALA A 128 -10.11 -9.56 -8.20
C ALA A 128 -8.77 -9.31 -7.48
N PHE A 129 -8.83 -9.05 -6.18
CA PHE A 129 -7.68 -8.74 -5.35
C PHE A 129 -7.22 -9.91 -4.47
N ILE A 130 -7.83 -11.09 -4.66
CA ILE A 130 -7.48 -12.32 -3.93
C ILE A 130 -6.98 -13.35 -4.93
N ASP A 131 -5.67 -13.60 -4.92
CA ASP A 131 -5.04 -14.67 -5.68
C ASP A 131 -4.39 -15.67 -4.73
N LEU A 132 -4.76 -16.94 -4.87
CA LEU A 132 -4.28 -18.00 -4.00
C LEU A 132 -2.76 -18.15 -4.05
N ASN A 133 -2.16 -18.04 -5.25
CA ASN A 133 -0.72 -18.18 -5.42
C ASN A 133 0.04 -17.07 -4.69
N THR A 134 -0.46 -15.84 -4.78
CA THR A 134 0.10 -14.68 -4.09
C THR A 134 -0.03 -14.83 -2.57
N VAL A 135 -1.19 -15.27 -2.07
CA VAL A 135 -1.39 -15.51 -0.64
C VAL A 135 -0.44 -16.59 -0.12
N VAL A 136 -0.32 -17.71 -0.83
CA VAL A 136 0.60 -18.81 -0.46
C VAL A 136 2.04 -18.31 -0.43
N LEU A 137 2.47 -17.57 -1.47
CA LEU A 137 3.83 -16.99 -1.51
C LEU A 137 4.08 -16.09 -0.30
N PHE A 138 3.14 -15.22 0.06
CA PHE A 138 3.26 -14.35 1.22
C PHE A 138 3.35 -15.13 2.53
N VAL A 139 2.45 -16.10 2.74
CA VAL A 139 2.44 -16.92 3.97
C VAL A 139 3.74 -17.72 4.11
N LEU A 140 4.19 -18.39 3.04
CA LEU A 140 5.44 -19.14 3.06
C LEU A 140 6.65 -18.24 3.33
N SER A 141 6.70 -17.05 2.72
CA SER A 141 7.79 -16.10 2.95
C SER A 141 7.78 -15.57 4.39
N LEU A 142 6.61 -15.27 4.95
CA LEU A 142 6.50 -14.87 6.36
C LEU A 142 6.95 -15.98 7.32
N VAL A 143 6.52 -17.21 7.08
CA VAL A 143 6.95 -18.37 7.88
C VAL A 143 8.46 -18.53 7.81
N PHE A 144 9.04 -18.42 6.61
CA PHE A 144 10.50 -18.46 6.42
C PHE A 144 11.22 -17.39 7.25
N PHE A 145 10.76 -16.13 7.21
CA PHE A 145 11.37 -15.06 8.01
C PHE A 145 11.24 -15.31 9.52
N VAL A 146 10.08 -15.79 9.97
CA VAL A 146 9.89 -16.13 11.41
C VAL A 146 10.83 -17.24 11.85
N ILE A 147 11.00 -18.27 11.02
CA ILE A 147 11.95 -19.37 11.31
C ILE A 147 13.38 -18.83 11.31
N PHE A 148 13.75 -18.03 10.32
CA PHE A 148 15.08 -17.45 10.20
C PHE A 148 15.43 -16.59 11.42
N ASP A 149 14.52 -15.74 11.90
CA ASP A 149 14.72 -14.92 13.11
C ASP A 149 14.93 -15.81 14.36
N ARG A 150 14.16 -16.90 14.46
CA ARG A 150 14.32 -17.85 15.57
C ARG A 150 15.70 -18.52 15.57
N VAL A 151 16.17 -18.89 14.38
CA VAL A 151 17.47 -19.55 14.20
C VAL A 151 18.64 -18.60 14.40
N SER A 152 18.52 -17.36 13.90
CA SER A 152 19.57 -16.32 14.02
C SER A 152 19.61 -15.68 15.41
N GLY A 153 18.64 -15.94 16.28
CA GLY A 153 18.57 -15.33 17.61
C GLY A 153 18.18 -13.86 17.58
N ASP A 154 17.82 -13.33 16.42
CA ASP A 154 17.37 -11.94 16.28
C ASP A 154 15.90 -11.83 16.69
N THR A 155 15.68 -11.27 17.89
CA THR A 155 14.34 -10.98 18.41
C THR A 155 13.90 -9.55 18.10
N SER A 156 14.70 -8.80 17.34
CA SER A 156 14.41 -7.42 16.97
C SER A 156 13.16 -7.36 16.08
N LYS A 157 12.13 -6.67 16.55
CA LYS A 157 10.93 -6.35 15.76
C LYS A 157 11.18 -5.22 14.76
N THR A 158 12.39 -4.75 14.70
CA THR A 158 12.86 -3.69 13.80
C THR A 158 12.96 -4.25 12.39
N GLY A 159 12.36 -3.58 11.41
CA GLY A 159 12.52 -3.97 10.01
C GLY A 159 11.38 -4.77 9.37
N TRP A 160 10.27 -5.03 10.06
CA TRP A 160 9.11 -5.73 9.45
C TRP A 160 8.62 -5.08 8.17
N GLY A 161 8.61 -3.74 8.12
CA GLY A 161 8.23 -2.99 6.91
C GLY A 161 9.13 -3.29 5.72
N VAL A 162 10.45 -3.36 5.93
CA VAL A 162 11.43 -3.70 4.89
C VAL A 162 11.24 -5.15 4.43
N ARG A 163 10.94 -6.07 5.35
CA ARG A 163 10.67 -7.47 5.04
C ARG A 163 9.40 -7.63 4.20
N PHE A 164 8.31 -6.95 4.55
CA PHE A 164 7.10 -6.97 3.73
C PHE A 164 7.35 -6.44 2.32
N LEU A 165 8.08 -5.32 2.20
CA LEU A 165 8.46 -4.80 0.88
C LEU A 165 9.37 -5.77 0.12
N GLY A 166 10.31 -6.43 0.80
CA GLY A 166 11.16 -7.46 0.20
C GLY A 166 10.36 -8.62 -0.36
N ILE A 167 9.38 -9.16 0.40
CA ILE A 167 8.46 -10.22 -0.06
C ILE A 167 7.66 -9.74 -1.28
N GLY A 168 7.09 -8.53 -1.20
CA GLY A 168 6.33 -7.96 -2.29
C GLY A 168 7.14 -7.78 -3.57
N LEU A 169 8.37 -7.30 -3.44
CA LEU A 169 9.29 -7.13 -4.57
C LEU A 169 9.71 -8.49 -5.17
N LEU A 170 9.98 -9.49 -4.35
CA LEU A 170 10.26 -10.85 -4.82
C LEU A 170 9.08 -11.41 -5.61
N GLY A 171 7.86 -11.32 -5.07
CA GLY A 171 6.65 -11.76 -5.76
C GLY A 171 6.41 -11.00 -7.07
N PHE A 172 6.66 -9.69 -7.09
CA PHE A 172 6.58 -8.87 -8.30
C PHE A 172 7.58 -9.36 -9.35
N LEU A 173 8.83 -9.58 -9.00
CA LEU A 173 9.86 -10.05 -9.93
C LEU A 173 9.56 -11.47 -10.45
N ILE A 174 9.06 -12.36 -9.58
CA ILE A 174 8.62 -13.70 -9.98
C ILE A 174 7.48 -13.59 -10.98
N GLY A 175 6.45 -12.79 -10.68
CA GLY A 175 5.29 -12.62 -11.57
C GLY A 175 5.68 -12.04 -12.94
N ILE A 176 6.52 -11.00 -12.97
CA ILE A 176 7.04 -10.42 -14.21
C ILE A 176 7.87 -11.45 -15.00
N THR A 177 8.72 -12.22 -14.32
CA THR A 177 9.51 -13.27 -14.97
C THR A 177 8.62 -14.34 -15.58
N MET A 178 7.59 -14.79 -14.86
CA MET A 178 6.62 -15.76 -15.36
C MET A 178 5.82 -15.21 -16.55
N MET A 179 5.46 -13.93 -16.54
CA MET A 179 4.80 -13.27 -17.65
C MET A 179 5.66 -13.33 -18.92
N PHE A 180 6.95 -12.96 -18.83
CA PHE A 180 7.86 -13.01 -19.99
C PHE A 180 8.19 -14.42 -20.42
N ALA A 181 8.32 -15.37 -19.50
CA ALA A 181 8.57 -16.77 -19.83
C ALA A 181 7.41 -17.41 -20.61
N ASN A 182 6.19 -16.91 -20.42
CA ASN A 182 4.97 -17.43 -21.06
C ASN A 182 4.34 -16.44 -22.04
N ILE A 183 5.12 -15.55 -22.65
CA ILE A 183 4.61 -14.46 -23.50
C ILE A 183 3.79 -14.97 -24.70
N ASN A 184 4.03 -16.20 -25.14
CA ASN A 184 3.31 -16.84 -26.25
C ASN A 184 2.02 -17.53 -25.80
N ASP A 185 1.73 -17.62 -24.50
CA ASP A 185 0.49 -18.17 -23.95
C ASP A 185 -0.33 -17.06 -23.27
N PRO A 186 -1.32 -16.47 -23.94
CA PRO A 186 -2.16 -15.42 -23.37
C PRO A 186 -2.89 -15.82 -22.08
N LYS A 187 -3.14 -17.13 -21.89
CA LYS A 187 -3.82 -17.61 -20.68
C LYS A 187 -2.92 -17.60 -19.45
N ALA A 188 -1.61 -17.73 -19.64
CA ALA A 188 -0.64 -17.70 -18.55
C ALA A 188 -0.23 -16.27 -18.14
N ILE A 189 -0.38 -15.28 -19.04
CA ILE A 189 -0.02 -13.88 -18.76
C ILE A 189 -0.86 -13.29 -17.62
N GLY A 190 -2.17 -13.49 -17.62
CA GLY A 190 -3.07 -12.93 -16.64
C GLY A 190 -2.70 -13.31 -15.19
N PRO A 191 -2.60 -14.60 -14.85
CA PRO A 191 -2.17 -15.04 -13.52
C PRO A 191 -0.78 -14.53 -13.11
N ALA A 192 0.17 -14.45 -14.07
CA ALA A 192 1.51 -13.94 -13.80
C ALA A 192 1.52 -12.45 -13.44
N VAL A 193 0.74 -11.63 -14.16
CA VAL A 193 0.55 -10.21 -13.88
C VAL A 193 -0.17 -10.02 -12.54
N ALA A 194 -1.19 -10.82 -12.26
CA ALA A 194 -1.89 -10.79 -10.98
C ALA A 194 -0.92 -11.05 -9.82
N LEU A 195 -0.09 -12.10 -9.89
CA LEU A 195 0.94 -12.38 -8.89
C LEU A 195 1.85 -11.16 -8.67
N ALA A 196 2.31 -10.51 -9.75
CA ALA A 196 3.20 -9.37 -9.65
C ALA A 196 2.57 -8.20 -8.88
N PHE A 197 1.41 -7.72 -9.33
CA PHE A 197 0.79 -6.53 -8.74
C PHE A 197 0.22 -6.79 -7.35
N LEU A 198 -0.42 -7.95 -7.12
CA LEU A 198 -0.98 -8.32 -5.82
C LEU A 198 0.10 -8.52 -4.76
N SER A 199 1.28 -9.04 -5.13
CA SER A 199 2.39 -9.16 -4.19
C SER A 199 2.83 -7.81 -3.64
N LEU A 200 2.97 -6.80 -4.49
CA LEU A 200 3.28 -5.43 -4.05
C LEU A 200 2.15 -4.80 -3.25
N LEU A 201 0.90 -5.03 -3.67
CA LEU A 201 -0.27 -4.51 -2.97
C LEU A 201 -0.34 -5.05 -1.53
N TYR A 202 -0.17 -6.36 -1.35
CA TYR A 202 -0.17 -6.98 -0.02
C TYR A 202 1.00 -6.48 0.83
N ALA A 203 2.18 -6.32 0.23
CA ALA A 203 3.34 -5.78 0.92
C ALA A 203 3.11 -4.37 1.45
N LEU A 204 2.60 -3.46 0.60
CA LEU A 204 2.32 -2.08 0.99
C LEU A 204 1.18 -2.00 2.02
N PHE A 205 0.16 -2.84 1.86
CA PHE A 205 -0.93 -2.93 2.85
C PHE A 205 -0.39 -3.36 4.22
N LEU A 206 0.42 -4.42 4.29
CA LEU A 206 1.03 -4.90 5.52
C LEU A 206 2.03 -3.90 6.10
N LEU A 207 2.78 -3.17 5.26
CA LEU A 207 3.66 -2.10 5.72
C LEU A 207 2.86 -0.99 6.39
N CYS A 208 1.77 -0.52 5.78
CA CYS A 208 0.91 0.50 6.37
C CYS A 208 0.27 0.03 7.67
N MET A 209 -0.24 -1.21 7.72
CA MET A 209 -0.78 -1.81 8.94
C MET A 209 0.31 -1.96 10.00
N GLY A 210 1.48 -2.44 9.63
CA GLY A 210 2.62 -2.60 10.53
C GLY A 210 3.01 -1.29 11.20
N ARG A 211 2.91 -0.17 10.50
CA ARG A 211 3.24 1.15 11.05
C ARG A 211 2.28 1.59 12.16
N ILE A 212 1.01 1.18 12.10
CA ILE A 212 0.03 1.44 13.17
C ILE A 212 0.37 0.61 14.43
N TRP A 213 0.65 -0.68 14.21
CA TRP A 213 0.78 -1.63 15.31
C TRP A 213 2.18 -1.68 15.92
N PHE A 214 3.20 -1.42 15.10
CA PHE A 214 4.61 -1.40 15.48
C PHE A 214 5.20 -0.04 15.08
N PRO A 215 4.90 1.04 15.84
CA PRO A 215 5.52 2.34 15.60
C PRO A 215 7.03 2.11 15.66
N SER A 216 7.69 2.29 14.53
CA SER A 216 9.12 2.00 14.42
C SER A 216 9.89 2.87 15.37
N GLN A 217 10.76 2.24 16.08
CA GLN A 217 12.01 2.88 16.45
C GLN A 217 12.67 3.30 15.14
N THR A 218 13.00 4.56 15.03
CA THR A 218 13.59 5.21 13.88
C THR A 218 14.78 4.43 13.33
N LEU A 219 14.93 4.44 12.01
CA LEU A 219 16.16 4.06 11.30
C LEU A 219 17.31 5.06 11.59
N ASP A 220 17.34 5.63 12.79
CA ASP A 220 18.36 6.56 13.24
C ASP A 220 19.24 5.90 14.30
N SER A 221 20.11 5.05 13.82
CA SER A 221 21.38 4.79 14.47
C SER A 221 22.39 4.43 13.39
N GLU A 222 23.00 5.45 12.85
CA GLU A 222 24.42 5.57 12.50
C GLU A 222 24.64 6.67 11.47
#